data_b9cdbfaa9628db2cf1bac7763ba87b36
#
_entry.id   b9cdbfaa9628db2cf1bac7763ba87b36
#
_cell.length_a   1.000
_cell.length_b   1.000
_cell.length_c   1.000
_cell.angle_alpha   90.00
_cell.angle_beta   90.00
_cell.angle_gamma   90.00
#
_symmetry.space_group_name_H-M   'P 1'
#
loop_
_entity.id
_entity.type
_entity.pdbx_description
1 polymer ?
#
loop_
_entity_poly.entity_id
_entity_poly.type
_entity_poly.pdbx_seq_one_letter_code
_entity_poly.pdbx_strand_id
1 'polypeptide(L)'
;MDSPFLSIIVPVYNGESWVTPAVDGILSQTRPSFELIAIDDASRDATSNILTECCREDSRIRVLTHKTCLGAGPSRNDGMDIARGKYLLFLDADDLFEPNLVESVATEAERIDADMVLFGADEFETEGEWRSNRFFLVSDLVPAAAPFNRNDIPNRLFQLCTPEPWTKLFRRDFAMENGLRFQGLQNTNDMLFTLSGLALAARVGAVPDVLVHHRVGRPGSIQASRGRDSLAFLAALRAVKQRLEVEGLFDQLAESFANLVVFHCLFNDDAPASWAEVFAELGVSGLPEHAFWLDGDYERYTRLVLASWEEGNGLACAYGKDFWYKAALLERADLERSAQRADELQRRADDAWRETELVKASLSFRVGSTLTAPIRKLRER
;
A
#
# COMPACT_ATOMS: atom_id res chain seq x y z
N MET A 1 25.82 -15.64 20.94
CA MET A 1 24.76 -14.63 20.95
C MET A 1 23.57 -15.28 20.27
N ASP A 2 22.41 -15.22 20.87
CA ASP A 2 21.20 -15.75 20.26
C ASP A 2 20.93 -15.01 18.95
N SER A 3 20.41 -15.71 17.95
CA SER A 3 20.04 -15.09 16.67
C SER A 3 18.96 -14.04 16.90
N PRO A 4 18.99 -12.86 16.25
CA PRO A 4 17.95 -11.87 16.39
C PRO A 4 16.61 -12.42 15.89
N PHE A 5 15.52 -11.92 16.44
CA PHE A 5 14.19 -12.28 15.96
C PHE A 5 13.95 -11.78 14.53
N LEU A 6 14.44 -10.58 14.23
CA LEU A 6 14.17 -9.85 13.00
C LEU A 6 15.46 -9.28 12.40
N SER A 7 15.64 -9.40 11.08
CA SER A 7 16.58 -8.59 10.31
C SER A 7 15.83 -7.52 9.55
N ILE A 8 16.10 -6.25 9.88
CA ILE A 8 15.58 -5.08 9.16
C ILE A 8 16.61 -4.71 8.10
N ILE A 9 16.21 -4.69 6.83
CA ILE A 9 17.06 -4.46 5.67
C ILE A 9 16.68 -3.13 5.03
N VAL A 10 17.64 -2.21 4.95
CA VAL A 10 17.43 -0.85 4.47
C VAL A 10 18.43 -0.53 3.35
N PRO A 11 18.01 -0.53 2.07
CA PRO A 11 18.83 -0.02 0.99
C PRO A 11 18.90 1.51 1.04
N VAL A 12 20.09 2.08 0.86
CA VAL A 12 20.32 3.53 0.91
C VAL A 12 21.15 3.95 -0.29
N TYR A 13 20.71 4.98 -1.00
CA TYR A 13 21.47 5.65 -2.05
C TYR A 13 21.28 7.16 -1.97
N ASN A 14 22.36 7.92 -1.71
CA ASN A 14 22.32 9.37 -1.53
C ASN A 14 21.25 9.81 -0.53
N GLY A 15 21.29 9.25 0.66
CA GLY A 15 20.29 9.41 1.71
C GLY A 15 20.73 10.31 2.87
N GLU A 16 21.76 11.17 2.72
CA GLU A 16 22.33 11.98 3.82
C GLU A 16 21.31 12.78 4.62
N SER A 17 20.22 13.24 3.96
CA SER A 17 19.16 14.01 4.59
C SER A 17 18.13 13.15 5.34
N TRP A 18 18.08 11.84 5.10
CA TRP A 18 16.97 10.99 5.53
C TRP A 18 17.40 9.82 6.41
N VAL A 19 18.63 9.32 6.22
CA VAL A 19 19.09 8.08 6.83
C VAL A 19 19.15 8.16 8.37
N THR A 20 19.52 9.32 8.93
CA THR A 20 19.59 9.47 10.40
C THR A 20 18.21 9.33 11.06
N PRO A 21 17.17 10.09 10.67
CA PRO A 21 15.81 9.89 11.21
C PRO A 21 15.29 8.47 11.06
N ALA A 22 15.54 7.82 9.92
CA ALA A 22 15.11 6.45 9.70
C ALA A 22 15.81 5.45 10.63
N VAL A 23 17.14 5.57 10.78
CA VAL A 23 17.91 4.73 11.72
C VAL A 23 17.45 4.95 13.16
N ASP A 24 17.26 6.19 13.59
CA ASP A 24 16.78 6.53 14.93
C ASP A 24 15.39 5.93 15.18
N GLY A 25 14.47 6.03 14.23
CA GLY A 25 13.14 5.43 14.29
C GLY A 25 13.18 3.90 14.42
N ILE A 26 14.13 3.24 13.71
CA ILE A 26 14.35 1.79 13.83
C ILE A 26 14.96 1.44 15.19
N LEU A 27 15.97 2.16 15.65
CA LEU A 27 16.65 1.86 16.91
C LEU A 27 15.77 2.09 18.14
N SER A 28 14.78 2.97 18.04
CA SER A 28 13.82 3.29 19.11
C SER A 28 12.63 2.33 19.20
N GLN A 29 12.59 1.26 18.42
CA GLN A 29 11.51 0.28 18.45
C GLN A 29 11.35 -0.38 19.83
N THR A 30 10.08 -0.56 20.27
CA THR A 30 9.75 -1.11 21.60
C THR A 30 10.28 -2.52 21.83
N ARG A 31 10.38 -3.33 20.78
CA ARG A 31 10.97 -4.67 20.82
C ARG A 31 12.40 -4.66 20.26
N PRO A 32 13.44 -4.82 21.09
CA PRO A 32 14.83 -4.62 20.68
C PRO A 32 15.51 -5.83 20.01
N SER A 33 14.83 -6.99 19.91
CA SER A 33 15.43 -8.22 19.36
C SER A 33 15.50 -8.21 17.82
N PHE A 34 16.27 -7.26 17.27
CA PHE A 34 16.52 -7.15 15.83
C PHE A 34 17.97 -6.81 15.52
N GLU A 35 18.38 -7.04 14.28
CA GLU A 35 19.53 -6.41 13.65
C GLU A 35 19.07 -5.47 12.54
N LEU A 36 19.80 -4.38 12.32
CA LEU A 36 19.63 -3.47 11.20
C LEU A 36 20.76 -3.70 10.19
N ILE A 37 20.42 -4.04 8.96
CA ILE A 37 21.35 -4.23 7.86
C ILE A 37 21.14 -3.09 6.87
N ALA A 38 21.99 -2.07 6.92
CA ALA A 38 21.98 -0.96 5.99
C ALA A 38 22.88 -1.27 4.79
N ILE A 39 22.36 -1.14 3.58
CA ILE A 39 23.11 -1.35 2.35
C ILE A 39 23.33 -0.01 1.67
N ASP A 40 24.54 0.53 1.77
CA ASP A 40 24.94 1.73 1.03
C ASP A 40 25.23 1.37 -0.43
N ASP A 41 24.33 1.70 -1.32
CA ASP A 41 24.39 1.36 -2.74
C ASP A 41 25.30 2.32 -3.54
N ALA A 42 26.55 2.48 -3.09
CA ALA A 42 27.55 3.37 -3.67
C ALA A 42 27.15 4.86 -3.63
N SER A 43 26.69 5.34 -2.49
CA SER A 43 26.36 6.76 -2.28
C SER A 43 27.56 7.67 -2.52
N ARG A 44 27.27 8.90 -2.97
CA ARG A 44 28.28 9.93 -3.31
C ARG A 44 28.22 11.16 -2.40
N ASP A 45 27.28 11.17 -1.47
CA ASP A 45 27.06 12.18 -0.45
C ASP A 45 27.60 11.69 0.92
N ALA A 46 27.18 12.30 2.03
CA ALA A 46 27.63 11.93 3.36
C ALA A 46 27.05 10.60 3.90
N THR A 47 26.19 9.91 3.16
CA THR A 47 25.48 8.68 3.60
C THR A 47 26.41 7.63 4.20
N SER A 48 27.49 7.29 3.49
CA SER A 48 28.45 6.26 3.93
C SER A 48 29.12 6.60 5.27
N ASN A 49 29.44 7.88 5.49
CA ASN A 49 30.01 8.36 6.74
C ASN A 49 29.01 8.27 7.89
N ILE A 50 27.75 8.68 7.64
CA ILE A 50 26.67 8.62 8.63
C ILE A 50 26.42 7.17 9.05
N LEU A 51 26.24 6.25 8.10
CA LEU A 51 26.02 4.83 8.38
C LEU A 51 27.20 4.19 9.14
N THR A 52 28.43 4.60 8.81
CA THR A 52 29.64 4.12 9.51
C THR A 52 29.61 4.56 10.98
N GLU A 53 29.19 5.79 11.26
CA GLU A 53 29.10 6.30 12.64
C GLU A 53 27.96 5.58 13.40
N CYS A 54 26.77 5.44 12.82
CA CYS A 54 25.68 4.68 13.42
C CYS A 54 26.12 3.24 13.78
N CYS A 55 26.88 2.58 12.90
CA CYS A 55 27.40 1.23 13.15
C CYS A 55 28.40 1.18 14.32
N ARG A 56 29.13 2.25 14.61
CA ARG A 56 30.04 2.34 15.76
C ARG A 56 29.28 2.56 17.07
N GLU A 57 28.15 3.28 17.02
CA GLU A 57 27.36 3.64 18.18
C GLU A 57 26.45 2.51 18.65
N ASP A 58 25.89 1.71 17.71
CA ASP A 58 24.98 0.61 18.04
C ASP A 58 25.40 -0.71 17.36
N SER A 59 25.70 -1.71 18.17
CA SER A 59 26.15 -3.03 17.71
C SER A 59 25.10 -3.85 16.98
N ARG A 60 23.83 -3.42 16.98
CA ARG A 60 22.74 -4.02 16.20
C ARG A 60 22.85 -3.66 14.72
N ILE A 61 23.60 -2.60 14.37
CA ILE A 61 23.75 -2.12 12.99
C ILE A 61 24.89 -2.83 12.30
N ARG A 62 24.65 -3.24 11.07
CA ARG A 62 25.63 -3.77 10.13
C ARG A 62 25.53 -2.99 8.82
N VAL A 63 26.64 -2.60 8.26
CA VAL A 63 26.69 -1.84 7.01
C VAL A 63 27.37 -2.68 5.94
N LEU A 64 26.75 -2.80 4.78
CA LEU A 64 27.34 -3.31 3.55
C LEU A 64 27.42 -2.17 2.54
N THR A 65 28.59 -1.96 1.92
CA THR A 65 28.77 -0.89 0.93
C THR A 65 29.10 -1.49 -0.43
N HIS A 66 28.33 -1.14 -1.44
CA HIS A 66 28.58 -1.50 -2.84
C HIS A 66 29.65 -0.61 -3.47
N LYS A 67 30.36 -1.16 -4.44
CA LYS A 67 31.34 -0.38 -5.24
C LYS A 67 30.67 0.41 -6.37
N THR A 68 29.52 -0.03 -6.83
CA THR A 68 28.72 0.57 -7.89
C THR A 68 27.25 0.49 -7.50
N CYS A 69 26.45 1.46 -7.93
CA CYS A 69 25.02 1.45 -7.68
C CYS A 69 24.35 0.30 -8.46
N LEU A 70 23.73 -0.61 -7.73
CA LEU A 70 23.04 -1.80 -8.24
C LEU A 70 21.51 -1.65 -8.24
N GLY A 71 20.99 -0.71 -7.46
CA GLY A 71 19.57 -0.47 -7.24
C GLY A 71 19.01 -1.18 -6.01
N ALA A 72 17.79 -0.79 -5.61
CA ALA A 72 17.19 -1.25 -4.36
C ALA A 72 16.92 -2.76 -4.33
N GLY A 73 16.52 -3.37 -5.45
CA GLY A 73 16.26 -4.82 -5.53
C GLY A 73 17.51 -5.66 -5.20
N PRO A 74 18.61 -5.54 -5.93
CA PRO A 74 19.87 -6.20 -5.60
C PRO A 74 20.37 -5.90 -4.18
N SER A 75 20.27 -4.66 -3.73
CA SER A 75 20.67 -4.28 -2.36
C SER A 75 19.87 -5.03 -1.30
N ARG A 76 18.54 -5.17 -1.48
CA ARG A 76 17.72 -6.00 -0.58
C ARG A 76 18.11 -7.47 -0.62
N ASN A 77 18.46 -8.02 -1.79
CA ASN A 77 18.95 -9.39 -1.92
C ASN A 77 20.25 -9.61 -1.14
N ASP A 78 21.21 -8.69 -1.27
CA ASP A 78 22.48 -8.79 -0.55
C ASP A 78 22.28 -8.67 0.96
N GLY A 79 21.32 -7.85 1.39
CA GLY A 79 20.90 -7.79 2.78
C GLY A 79 20.29 -9.10 3.28
N MET A 80 19.43 -9.75 2.48
CA MET A 80 18.85 -11.07 2.78
C MET A 80 19.93 -12.15 2.96
N ASP A 81 20.95 -12.15 2.11
CA ASP A 81 22.00 -13.18 2.11
C ASP A 81 22.86 -13.14 3.39
N ILE A 82 22.95 -11.99 4.04
CA ILE A 82 23.69 -11.83 5.30
C ILE A 82 22.79 -11.77 6.54
N ALA A 83 21.46 -11.79 6.36
CA ALA A 83 20.48 -11.73 7.45
C ALA A 83 20.54 -12.97 8.34
N ARG A 84 20.39 -12.77 9.67
CA ARG A 84 20.42 -13.83 10.70
C ARG A 84 19.11 -13.98 11.43
N GLY A 85 18.19 -13.01 11.28
CA GLY A 85 16.90 -13.01 11.92
C GLY A 85 16.00 -14.15 11.43
N LYS A 86 15.08 -14.61 12.31
CA LYS A 86 14.02 -15.54 11.92
C LYS A 86 13.09 -14.93 10.86
N TYR A 87 12.89 -13.63 10.93
CA TYR A 87 12.07 -12.87 10.00
C TYR A 87 12.88 -11.78 9.29
N LEU A 88 12.39 -11.33 8.15
CA LEU A 88 12.91 -10.24 7.32
C LEU A 88 11.88 -9.12 7.26
N LEU A 89 12.30 -7.88 7.43
CA LEU A 89 11.53 -6.67 7.20
C LEU A 89 12.36 -5.74 6.32
N PHE A 90 11.78 -5.26 5.23
CA PHE A 90 12.43 -4.33 4.33
C PHE A 90 11.82 -2.94 4.56
N LEU A 91 12.65 -1.96 4.83
CA LEU A 91 12.21 -0.58 5.04
C LEU A 91 13.00 0.36 4.11
N ASP A 92 12.43 1.50 3.79
CA ASP A 92 13.10 2.51 2.99
C ASP A 92 13.69 3.62 3.89
N ALA A 93 14.84 4.17 3.48
CA ALA A 93 15.63 5.07 4.32
C ALA A 93 15.07 6.48 4.46
N ASP A 94 13.99 6.80 3.76
CA ASP A 94 13.31 8.09 3.78
C ASP A 94 11.92 8.06 4.44
N ASP A 95 11.49 6.89 4.92
CA ASP A 95 10.22 6.68 5.61
C ASP A 95 10.33 6.90 7.13
N LEU A 96 9.16 7.00 7.78
CA LEU A 96 9.04 7.07 9.23
C LEU A 96 8.28 5.84 9.75
N PHE A 97 8.56 5.44 10.99
CA PHE A 97 8.07 4.18 11.54
C PHE A 97 7.43 4.39 12.90
N GLU A 98 6.27 3.78 13.13
CA GLU A 98 5.66 3.76 14.45
C GLU A 98 6.55 3.01 15.45
N PRO A 99 6.66 3.50 16.70
CA PRO A 99 7.54 2.89 17.71
C PRO A 99 7.24 1.42 18.01
N ASN A 100 6.01 0.97 17.78
CA ASN A 100 5.53 -0.39 18.03
C ASN A 100 5.53 -1.28 16.76
N LEU A 101 6.10 -0.84 15.63
CA LEU A 101 6.12 -1.61 14.39
C LEU A 101 6.66 -3.03 14.61
N VAL A 102 7.86 -3.15 15.16
CA VAL A 102 8.51 -4.47 15.36
C VAL A 102 7.71 -5.34 16.31
N GLU A 103 7.19 -4.78 17.39
CA GLU A 103 6.38 -5.51 18.37
C GLU A 103 5.07 -6.04 17.77
N SER A 104 4.35 -5.18 17.04
CA SER A 104 3.05 -5.52 16.44
C SER A 104 3.18 -6.65 15.42
N VAL A 105 4.12 -6.52 14.47
CA VAL A 105 4.30 -7.57 13.45
C VAL A 105 4.89 -8.85 14.02
N ALA A 106 5.75 -8.76 15.05
CA ALA A 106 6.30 -9.92 15.72
C ALA A 106 5.25 -10.70 16.50
N THR A 107 4.37 -9.99 17.22
CA THR A 107 3.28 -10.61 18.00
C THR A 107 2.37 -11.43 17.08
N GLU A 108 1.97 -10.87 15.94
CA GLU A 108 1.14 -11.59 14.98
C GLU A 108 1.90 -12.77 14.35
N ALA A 109 3.17 -12.55 13.96
CA ALA A 109 4.02 -13.58 13.37
C ALA A 109 4.22 -14.77 14.31
N GLU A 110 4.41 -14.53 15.61
CA GLU A 110 4.55 -15.59 16.62
C GLU A 110 3.22 -16.28 16.90
N ARG A 111 2.13 -15.53 16.98
CA ARG A 111 0.79 -16.05 17.27
C ARG A 111 0.34 -17.13 16.28
N ILE A 112 0.62 -16.94 14.99
CA ILE A 112 0.19 -17.87 13.94
C ILE A 112 1.34 -18.66 13.32
N ASP A 113 2.58 -18.48 13.80
CA ASP A 113 3.81 -18.99 13.17
C ASP A 113 3.87 -18.65 11.67
N ALA A 114 3.72 -17.36 11.37
CA ALA A 114 3.49 -16.84 10.02
C ALA A 114 4.64 -17.11 9.04
N ASP A 115 4.30 -17.32 7.76
CA ASP A 115 5.23 -17.17 6.63
C ASP A 115 5.34 -15.70 6.22
N MET A 116 4.20 -14.98 6.29
CA MET A 116 4.11 -13.54 6.03
C MET A 116 3.13 -12.87 6.99
N VAL A 117 3.42 -11.61 7.31
CA VAL A 117 2.46 -10.70 7.96
C VAL A 117 2.35 -9.43 7.13
N LEU A 118 1.13 -9.06 6.77
CA LEU A 118 0.81 -7.81 6.08
C LEU A 118 0.45 -6.75 7.13
N PHE A 119 0.76 -5.48 6.86
CA PHE A 119 0.36 -4.40 7.78
C PHE A 119 0.09 -3.09 7.05
N GLY A 120 -0.62 -2.19 7.74
CA GLY A 120 -1.06 -0.92 7.19
C GLY A 120 0.06 0.12 7.12
N ALA A 121 -0.12 1.06 6.19
CA ALA A 121 0.70 2.26 6.06
C ALA A 121 -0.13 3.44 5.55
N ASP A 122 0.44 4.64 5.63
CA ASP A 122 -0.07 5.86 5.02
C ASP A 122 1.04 6.62 4.27
N GLU A 123 0.72 7.78 3.73
CA GLU A 123 1.65 8.62 2.96
C GLU A 123 1.78 10.00 3.57
N PHE A 124 2.91 10.66 3.35
CA PHE A 124 3.12 12.07 3.72
C PHE A 124 4.11 12.77 2.78
N GLU A 125 3.91 14.07 2.58
CA GLU A 125 4.90 14.98 2.00
C GLU A 125 5.56 15.84 3.08
N THR A 126 4.75 16.35 4.00
CA THR A 126 5.17 17.12 5.17
C THR A 126 4.89 16.27 6.41
N GLU A 127 5.88 16.13 7.28
CA GLU A 127 5.73 15.38 8.53
C GLU A 127 4.58 15.92 9.36
N GLY A 128 3.70 15.02 9.82
CA GLY A 128 2.47 15.34 10.55
C GLY A 128 1.23 15.55 9.66
N GLU A 129 1.38 15.59 8.34
CA GLU A 129 0.27 15.67 7.38
C GLU A 129 0.05 14.31 6.71
N TRP A 130 -0.48 13.36 7.50
CA TRP A 130 -0.69 11.99 7.05
C TRP A 130 -1.87 11.87 6.09
N ARG A 131 -1.66 11.17 4.98
CA ARG A 131 -2.70 10.84 3.99
C ARG A 131 -2.93 9.34 3.97
N SER A 132 -4.15 8.92 4.31
CA SER A 132 -4.52 7.50 4.26
C SER A 132 -4.41 6.97 2.83
N ASN A 133 -3.70 5.85 2.69
CA ASN A 133 -3.68 5.08 1.45
C ASN A 133 -4.07 3.62 1.77
N ARG A 134 -5.36 3.32 1.65
CA ARG A 134 -5.94 2.02 1.98
C ARG A 134 -5.43 0.87 1.09
N PHE A 135 -4.74 1.16 -0.01
CA PHE A 135 -4.24 0.12 -0.91
C PHE A 135 -2.99 -0.57 -0.38
N PHE A 136 -2.27 0.03 0.55
CA PHE A 136 -1.16 -0.64 1.22
C PHE A 136 -1.62 -1.90 1.97
N LEU A 137 -2.82 -1.87 2.56
CA LEU A 137 -3.55 -3.05 3.05
C LEU A 137 -5.05 -2.80 2.94
N VAL A 138 -5.74 -3.55 2.08
CA VAL A 138 -7.19 -3.48 1.92
C VAL A 138 -7.85 -4.33 3.01
N SER A 139 -8.04 -3.74 4.18
CA SER A 139 -8.50 -4.43 5.38
C SER A 139 -9.82 -5.18 5.20
N ASP A 140 -10.73 -4.66 4.35
CA ASP A 140 -12.02 -5.29 4.05
C ASP A 140 -11.89 -6.61 3.27
N LEU A 141 -10.73 -6.85 2.64
CA LEU A 141 -10.44 -8.09 1.93
C LEU A 141 -9.71 -9.12 2.80
N VAL A 142 -9.18 -8.72 3.94
CA VAL A 142 -8.45 -9.65 4.82
C VAL A 142 -9.44 -10.68 5.36
N PRO A 143 -9.19 -11.99 5.14
CA PRO A 143 -10.02 -13.04 5.70
C PRO A 143 -10.13 -12.93 7.22
N ALA A 144 -11.34 -13.12 7.77
CA ALA A 144 -11.59 -13.01 9.20
C ALA A 144 -10.84 -14.06 10.03
N ALA A 145 -10.49 -15.19 9.41
CA ALA A 145 -9.69 -16.26 10.05
C ALA A 145 -8.20 -16.06 9.74
N ALA A 146 -7.35 -16.12 10.76
CA ALA A 146 -5.90 -16.13 10.61
C ALA A 146 -5.32 -17.41 11.24
N PRO A 147 -4.31 -18.04 10.63
CA PRO A 147 -3.71 -17.68 9.34
C PRO A 147 -4.64 -17.97 8.15
N PHE A 148 -4.47 -17.19 7.09
CA PHE A 148 -5.11 -17.41 5.79
C PHE A 148 -4.05 -17.64 4.69
N ASN A 149 -4.49 -18.01 3.49
CA ASN A 149 -3.63 -18.17 2.33
C ASN A 149 -4.42 -18.01 1.01
N ARG A 150 -3.77 -18.26 -0.13
CA ARG A 150 -4.39 -18.17 -1.46
C ARG A 150 -5.70 -18.96 -1.64
N ASN A 151 -5.93 -20.04 -0.88
CA ASN A 151 -7.16 -20.82 -1.01
C ASN A 151 -8.37 -20.11 -0.41
N ASP A 152 -8.15 -19.21 0.54
CA ASP A 152 -9.22 -18.45 1.21
C ASP A 152 -9.67 -17.25 0.38
N ILE A 153 -8.81 -16.75 -0.54
CA ILE A 153 -9.07 -15.54 -1.33
C ILE A 153 -8.45 -15.62 -2.74
N PRO A 154 -8.66 -16.68 -3.52
CA PRO A 154 -7.94 -16.91 -4.79
C PRO A 154 -8.17 -15.79 -5.81
N ASN A 155 -9.40 -15.28 -5.90
CA ASN A 155 -9.78 -14.30 -6.92
C ASN A 155 -9.33 -12.87 -6.61
N ARG A 156 -8.85 -12.61 -5.38
CA ARG A 156 -8.48 -11.26 -4.91
C ARG A 156 -7.18 -11.24 -4.11
N LEU A 157 -6.36 -12.27 -4.20
CA LEU A 157 -5.13 -12.37 -3.41
C LEU A 157 -4.19 -11.17 -3.64
N PHE A 158 -3.96 -10.79 -4.90
CA PHE A 158 -3.07 -9.69 -5.27
C PHE A 158 -3.72 -8.30 -5.10
N GLN A 159 -4.99 -8.25 -4.70
CA GLN A 159 -5.71 -7.05 -4.36
C GLN A 159 -5.72 -6.75 -2.86
N LEU A 160 -5.21 -7.68 -2.03
CA LEU A 160 -5.09 -7.49 -0.59
C LEU A 160 -4.19 -6.31 -0.22
N CYS A 161 -3.14 -6.11 -0.99
CA CYS A 161 -2.14 -5.08 -0.74
C CYS A 161 -1.35 -4.76 -2.00
N THR A 162 -0.79 -3.57 -2.05
CA THR A 162 0.19 -3.20 -3.07
C THR A 162 1.51 -3.98 -2.90
N PRO A 163 2.36 -4.10 -3.95
CA PRO A 163 3.53 -4.99 -3.92
C PRO A 163 4.74 -4.47 -3.14
N GLU A 164 4.69 -3.31 -2.52
CA GLU A 164 5.80 -2.76 -1.76
C GLU A 164 6.22 -3.69 -0.59
N PRO A 165 7.52 -3.92 -0.37
CA PRO A 165 7.98 -4.85 0.65
C PRO A 165 7.94 -4.27 2.07
N TRP A 166 7.88 -2.94 2.22
CA TRP A 166 7.95 -2.24 3.49
C TRP A 166 6.62 -2.24 4.29
N THR A 167 5.56 -2.87 3.76
CA THR A 167 4.32 -3.21 4.49
C THR A 167 4.22 -4.70 4.80
N LYS A 168 5.32 -5.43 4.76
CA LYS A 168 5.30 -6.89 4.85
C LYS A 168 6.48 -7.44 5.65
N LEU A 169 6.16 -8.34 6.58
CA LEU A 169 7.15 -9.19 7.26
C LEU A 169 7.20 -10.55 6.56
N PHE A 170 8.39 -11.11 6.38
CA PHE A 170 8.59 -12.41 5.77
C PHE A 170 9.38 -13.34 6.71
N ARG A 171 8.98 -14.60 6.83
CA ARG A 171 9.83 -15.61 7.46
C ARG A 171 11.04 -15.82 6.55
N ARG A 172 12.25 -15.70 7.11
CA ARG A 172 13.48 -15.82 6.33
C ARG A 172 13.60 -17.18 5.64
N ASP A 173 13.44 -18.28 6.38
CA ASP A 173 13.58 -19.62 5.82
C ASP A 173 12.53 -19.87 4.72
N PHE A 174 11.29 -19.44 4.91
CA PHE A 174 10.27 -19.48 3.86
C PHE A 174 10.73 -18.72 2.58
N ALA A 175 11.26 -17.52 2.73
CA ALA A 175 11.73 -16.73 1.58
C ALA A 175 12.92 -17.41 0.86
N MET A 176 13.86 -17.95 1.63
CA MET A 176 15.07 -18.61 1.09
C MET A 176 14.76 -19.95 0.43
N GLU A 177 13.95 -20.80 1.05
CA GLU A 177 13.57 -22.13 0.54
C GLU A 177 12.74 -22.02 -0.73
N ASN A 178 11.90 -20.99 -0.86
CA ASN A 178 11.13 -20.72 -2.07
C ASN A 178 11.91 -19.90 -3.10
N GLY A 179 13.16 -19.59 -2.87
CA GLY A 179 14.02 -18.84 -3.81
C GLY A 179 13.47 -17.44 -4.13
N LEU A 180 12.79 -16.79 -3.17
CA LEU A 180 12.28 -15.44 -3.36
C LEU A 180 13.42 -14.46 -3.50
N ARG A 181 13.44 -13.67 -4.59
CA ARG A 181 14.44 -12.65 -4.88
C ARG A 181 13.81 -11.42 -5.52
N PHE A 182 14.32 -10.26 -5.15
CA PHE A 182 14.00 -9.00 -5.83
C PHE A 182 14.64 -8.97 -7.22
N GLN A 183 13.96 -8.35 -8.16
CA GLN A 183 14.48 -8.19 -9.52
C GLN A 183 15.46 -7.01 -9.60
N GLY A 184 16.40 -7.07 -10.54
CA GLY A 184 17.30 -5.96 -10.86
C GLY A 184 16.67 -4.89 -11.75
N LEU A 185 15.38 -4.58 -11.55
CA LEU A 185 14.66 -3.54 -12.27
C LEU A 185 14.82 -2.19 -11.57
N GLN A 186 14.82 -1.11 -12.32
CA GLN A 186 14.94 0.24 -11.77
C GLN A 186 13.72 0.62 -10.92
N ASN A 187 12.52 0.23 -11.38
CA ASN A 187 11.28 0.34 -10.65
C ASN A 187 10.53 -1.00 -10.69
N THR A 188 9.49 -1.18 -9.87
CA THR A 188 8.73 -2.44 -9.75
C THR A 188 9.58 -3.70 -9.48
N ASN A 189 10.78 -3.51 -8.92
CA ASN A 189 11.73 -4.58 -8.60
C ASN A 189 11.23 -5.53 -7.49
N ASP A 190 10.24 -5.12 -6.76
CA ASP A 190 9.61 -5.75 -5.61
C ASP A 190 8.45 -6.71 -5.98
N MET A 191 7.81 -6.51 -7.12
CA MET A 191 6.62 -7.25 -7.52
C MET A 191 6.84 -8.77 -7.51
N LEU A 192 7.92 -9.25 -8.13
CA LEU A 192 8.20 -10.68 -8.18
C LEU A 192 8.38 -11.28 -6.78
N PHE A 193 9.15 -10.61 -5.92
CA PHE A 193 9.41 -11.06 -4.56
C PHE A 193 8.13 -11.12 -3.72
N THR A 194 7.41 -10.02 -3.65
CA THR A 194 6.25 -9.86 -2.76
C THR A 194 5.04 -10.66 -3.22
N LEU A 195 4.72 -10.63 -4.51
CA LEU A 195 3.55 -11.35 -5.04
C LEU A 195 3.78 -12.86 -5.09
N SER A 196 5.01 -13.31 -5.41
CA SER A 196 5.35 -14.73 -5.30
C SER A 196 5.30 -15.20 -3.84
N GLY A 197 5.83 -14.39 -2.92
CA GLY A 197 5.73 -14.67 -1.49
C GLY A 197 4.29 -14.83 -1.05
N LEU A 198 3.41 -13.91 -1.41
CA LEU A 198 1.99 -13.95 -1.06
C LEU A 198 1.29 -15.19 -1.68
N ALA A 199 1.60 -15.53 -2.93
CA ALA A 199 1.04 -16.70 -3.59
C ALA A 199 1.50 -18.03 -2.98
N LEU A 200 2.75 -18.09 -2.48
CA LEU A 200 3.35 -19.32 -1.95
C LEU A 200 3.10 -19.50 -0.45
N ALA A 201 2.88 -18.42 0.30
CA ALA A 201 2.70 -18.48 1.75
C ALA A 201 1.49 -19.36 2.13
N ALA A 202 1.71 -20.25 3.08
CA ALA A 202 0.68 -21.10 3.66
C ALA A 202 0.01 -20.43 4.88
N ARG A 203 0.71 -19.51 5.53
CA ARG A 203 0.32 -18.90 6.81
C ARG A 203 0.53 -17.38 6.75
N VAL A 204 -0.50 -16.67 6.30
CA VAL A 204 -0.49 -15.20 6.21
C VAL A 204 -1.30 -14.61 7.36
N GLY A 205 -0.74 -13.62 8.03
CA GLY A 205 -1.43 -12.79 9.02
C GLY A 205 -1.57 -11.36 8.53
N ALA A 206 -2.35 -10.57 9.25
CA ALA A 206 -2.50 -9.14 8.98
C ALA A 206 -2.62 -8.33 10.26
N VAL A 207 -1.97 -7.18 10.31
CA VAL A 207 -2.06 -6.13 11.33
C VAL A 207 -2.60 -4.89 10.65
N PRO A 208 -3.88 -4.53 10.83
CA PRO A 208 -4.50 -3.41 10.11
C PRO A 208 -3.95 -2.04 10.51
N ASP A 209 -3.21 -1.94 11.61
CA ASP A 209 -2.65 -0.69 12.11
C ASP A 209 -1.69 -0.06 11.08
N VAL A 210 -1.70 1.27 10.99
CA VAL A 210 -0.69 2.04 10.25
C VAL A 210 0.61 1.99 11.05
N LEU A 211 1.63 1.36 10.51
CA LEU A 211 2.92 1.14 11.17
C LEU A 211 4.10 1.79 10.43
N VAL A 212 3.88 2.20 9.19
CA VAL A 212 4.84 2.91 8.34
C VAL A 212 4.19 4.13 7.72
N HIS A 213 4.93 5.23 7.69
CA HIS A 213 4.56 6.46 7.03
C HIS A 213 5.49 6.66 5.83
N HIS A 214 4.96 6.44 4.63
CA HIS A 214 5.73 6.50 3.39
C HIS A 214 5.87 7.92 2.89
N ARG A 215 7.10 8.36 2.66
CA ARG A 215 7.39 9.70 2.14
C ARG A 215 7.19 9.76 0.63
N VAL A 216 6.28 10.63 0.18
CA VAL A 216 6.03 10.91 -1.24
C VAL A 216 6.55 12.30 -1.64
N GLY A 217 6.59 12.57 -2.95
CA GLY A 217 6.96 13.91 -3.47
C GLY A 217 8.45 14.26 -3.39
N ARG A 218 9.33 13.34 -2.96
CA ARG A 218 10.76 13.61 -2.84
C ARG A 218 11.42 13.79 -4.22
N PRO A 219 12.14 14.92 -4.48
CA PRO A 219 12.93 15.07 -5.70
C PRO A 219 13.99 13.97 -5.81
N GLY A 220 14.09 13.34 -6.98
CA GLY A 220 15.05 12.26 -7.22
C GLY A 220 14.65 10.89 -6.69
N SER A 221 13.44 10.72 -6.16
CA SER A 221 12.89 9.41 -5.82
C SER A 221 12.68 8.56 -7.07
N ILE A 222 12.63 7.23 -6.90
CA ILE A 222 12.30 6.29 -7.98
C ILE A 222 10.90 6.61 -8.53
N GLN A 223 9.96 7.00 -7.68
CA GLN A 223 8.62 7.43 -8.09
C GLN A 223 8.63 8.65 -9.01
N ALA A 224 9.50 9.64 -8.74
CA ALA A 224 9.65 10.82 -9.59
C ALA A 224 10.26 10.50 -10.98
N SER A 225 10.88 9.34 -11.14
CA SER A 225 11.51 8.87 -12.38
C SER A 225 10.68 7.85 -13.16
N ARG A 226 9.44 7.56 -12.75
CA ARG A 226 8.57 6.52 -13.37
C ARG A 226 8.44 6.63 -14.88
N GLY A 227 8.45 7.83 -15.46
CA GLY A 227 8.38 8.04 -16.92
C GLY A 227 9.63 7.62 -17.71
N ARG A 228 10.74 7.23 -17.07
CA ARG A 228 11.98 6.83 -17.78
C ARG A 228 12.04 5.36 -18.15
N ASP A 229 11.32 4.50 -17.43
CA ASP A 229 11.22 3.05 -17.72
C ASP A 229 9.75 2.63 -17.52
N SER A 230 8.91 3.12 -18.43
CA SER A 230 7.46 2.94 -18.40
C SER A 230 7.03 1.49 -18.58
N LEU A 231 7.92 0.60 -19.05
CA LEU A 231 7.62 -0.82 -19.33
C LEU A 231 8.21 -1.80 -18.31
N ALA A 232 8.92 -1.34 -17.29
CA ALA A 232 9.51 -2.22 -16.27
C ALA A 232 8.44 -3.09 -15.58
N PHE A 233 7.23 -2.55 -15.37
CA PHE A 233 6.12 -3.30 -14.79
C PHE A 233 5.72 -4.52 -15.65
N LEU A 234 5.85 -4.47 -16.99
CA LEU A 234 5.58 -5.62 -17.85
C LEU A 234 6.60 -6.74 -17.63
N ALA A 235 7.87 -6.39 -17.48
CA ALA A 235 8.91 -7.37 -17.15
C ALA A 235 8.63 -8.03 -15.78
N ALA A 236 8.17 -7.25 -14.81
CA ALA A 236 7.78 -7.75 -13.50
C ALA A 236 6.55 -8.67 -13.58
N LEU A 237 5.49 -8.26 -14.28
CA LEU A 237 4.28 -9.09 -14.49
C LEU A 237 4.57 -10.40 -15.20
N ARG A 238 5.42 -10.39 -16.26
CA ARG A 238 5.87 -11.61 -16.95
C ARG A 238 6.57 -12.56 -16.00
N ALA A 239 7.45 -12.04 -15.15
CA ALA A 239 8.16 -12.85 -14.18
C ALA A 239 7.23 -13.45 -13.11
N VAL A 240 6.24 -12.67 -12.63
CA VAL A 240 5.20 -13.17 -11.71
C VAL A 240 4.38 -14.28 -12.40
N LYS A 241 3.88 -14.06 -13.62
CA LYS A 241 3.14 -15.07 -14.38
C LYS A 241 3.95 -16.36 -14.51
N GLN A 242 5.17 -16.26 -15.00
CA GLN A 242 6.07 -17.41 -15.16
C GLN A 242 6.26 -18.16 -13.83
N ARG A 243 6.43 -17.42 -12.73
CA ARG A 243 6.54 -18.04 -11.41
C ARG A 243 5.27 -18.81 -11.04
N LEU A 244 4.10 -18.23 -11.22
CA LEU A 244 2.82 -18.89 -10.94
C LEU A 244 2.61 -20.13 -11.81
N GLU A 245 3.01 -20.09 -13.08
CA GLU A 245 2.95 -21.26 -14.00
C GLU A 245 3.87 -22.38 -13.54
N VAL A 246 5.11 -22.09 -13.17
CA VAL A 246 6.10 -23.06 -12.66
C VAL A 246 5.59 -23.74 -11.39
N GLU A 247 4.94 -23.00 -10.51
CA GLU A 247 4.38 -23.51 -9.25
C GLU A 247 3.01 -24.18 -9.43
N GLY A 248 2.45 -24.19 -10.65
CA GLY A 248 1.11 -24.74 -10.93
C GLY A 248 -0.04 -23.95 -10.28
N LEU A 249 0.16 -22.66 -10.00
CA LEU A 249 -0.79 -21.78 -9.30
C LEU A 249 -1.52 -20.83 -10.24
N PHE A 250 -1.10 -20.73 -11.50
CA PHE A 250 -1.63 -19.73 -12.43
C PHE A 250 -3.14 -19.83 -12.61
N ASP A 251 -3.66 -21.02 -12.87
CA ASP A 251 -5.11 -21.23 -13.09
C ASP A 251 -5.94 -20.86 -11.86
N GLN A 252 -5.43 -21.17 -10.66
CA GLN A 252 -6.10 -20.83 -9.41
C GLN A 252 -6.15 -19.31 -9.15
N LEU A 253 -5.11 -18.58 -9.56
CA LEU A 253 -4.94 -17.16 -9.30
C LEU A 253 -5.17 -16.27 -10.53
N ALA A 254 -5.71 -16.86 -11.63
CA ALA A 254 -5.84 -16.19 -12.93
C ALA A 254 -6.68 -14.90 -12.84
N GLU A 255 -7.79 -14.91 -12.10
CA GLU A 255 -8.62 -13.72 -11.92
C GLU A 255 -7.91 -12.64 -11.11
N SER A 256 -7.26 -13.00 -9.99
CA SER A 256 -6.47 -12.08 -9.20
C SER A 256 -5.30 -11.49 -9.99
N PHE A 257 -4.63 -12.32 -10.80
CA PHE A 257 -3.55 -11.86 -11.67
C PHE A 257 -4.06 -10.95 -12.79
N ALA A 258 -5.20 -11.24 -13.39
CA ALA A 258 -5.83 -10.40 -14.41
C ALA A 258 -6.14 -8.99 -13.84
N ASN A 259 -6.70 -8.92 -12.62
CA ASN A 259 -6.93 -7.66 -11.93
C ASN A 259 -5.63 -6.86 -11.70
N LEU A 260 -4.55 -7.55 -11.31
CA LEU A 260 -3.23 -6.92 -11.12
C LEU A 260 -2.70 -6.35 -12.44
N VAL A 261 -2.81 -7.09 -13.54
CA VAL A 261 -2.41 -6.64 -14.88
C VAL A 261 -3.18 -5.39 -15.28
N VAL A 262 -4.51 -5.42 -15.17
CA VAL A 262 -5.37 -4.28 -15.51
C VAL A 262 -4.99 -3.05 -14.68
N PHE A 263 -4.78 -3.22 -13.38
CA PHE A 263 -4.35 -2.14 -12.49
C PHE A 263 -3.06 -1.47 -12.97
N HIS A 264 -2.00 -2.24 -13.19
CA HIS A 264 -0.72 -1.69 -13.63
C HIS A 264 -0.78 -1.07 -15.02
N CYS A 265 -1.59 -1.61 -15.91
CA CYS A 265 -1.83 -1.03 -17.21
C CYS A 265 -2.54 0.33 -17.13
N LEU A 266 -3.51 0.48 -16.23
CA LEU A 266 -4.24 1.73 -16.05
C LEU A 266 -3.39 2.88 -15.48
N PHE A 267 -2.35 2.57 -14.70
CA PHE A 267 -1.51 3.56 -14.05
C PHE A 267 -0.24 3.96 -14.83
N ASN A 268 -0.03 3.43 -16.05
CA ASN A 268 1.14 3.74 -16.85
C ASN A 268 0.74 4.49 -18.14
N ASP A 269 0.97 5.80 -18.16
CA ASP A 269 0.58 6.72 -19.24
C ASP A 269 1.29 6.47 -20.58
N ASP A 270 2.48 5.85 -20.57
CA ASP A 270 3.31 5.59 -21.76
C ASP A 270 3.06 4.18 -22.33
N ALA A 271 1.83 3.75 -22.30
CA ALA A 271 1.42 2.43 -22.70
C ALA A 271 1.74 2.07 -24.16
N PRO A 272 2.15 0.84 -24.46
CA PRO A 272 2.37 0.37 -25.82
C PRO A 272 1.09 0.47 -26.67
N ALA A 273 1.24 0.68 -27.95
CA ALA A 273 0.15 0.88 -28.92
C ALA A 273 -0.87 -0.28 -28.97
N SER A 274 -0.62 -1.42 -28.32
CA SER A 274 -1.49 -2.59 -28.29
C SER A 274 -1.53 -3.28 -26.93
N TRP A 275 -2.42 -2.80 -26.06
CA TRP A 275 -2.74 -3.50 -24.80
C TRP A 275 -3.35 -4.88 -25.03
N ALA A 276 -4.06 -5.09 -26.13
CA ALA A 276 -4.64 -6.39 -26.48
C ALA A 276 -3.58 -7.48 -26.60
N GLU A 277 -2.39 -7.15 -27.17
CA GLU A 277 -1.27 -8.09 -27.24
C GLU A 277 -0.68 -8.38 -25.87
N VAL A 278 -0.53 -7.36 -25.01
CA VAL A 278 -0.04 -7.52 -23.63
C VAL A 278 -1.00 -8.41 -22.81
N PHE A 279 -2.29 -8.19 -22.92
CA PHE A 279 -3.28 -9.00 -22.22
C PHE A 279 -3.29 -10.44 -22.73
N ALA A 280 -3.24 -10.65 -24.05
CA ALA A 280 -3.14 -11.98 -24.62
C ALA A 280 -1.87 -12.72 -24.17
N GLU A 281 -0.73 -12.05 -24.18
CA GLU A 281 0.55 -12.59 -23.69
C GLU A 281 0.47 -12.95 -22.20
N LEU A 282 -0.12 -12.08 -21.38
CA LEU A 282 -0.25 -12.31 -19.95
C LEU A 282 -1.39 -13.27 -19.58
N GLY A 283 -2.15 -13.78 -20.55
CA GLY A 283 -3.24 -14.74 -20.34
C GLY A 283 -4.51 -14.10 -19.79
N VAL A 284 -4.68 -12.79 -19.97
CA VAL A 284 -5.90 -12.06 -19.62
C VAL A 284 -6.86 -12.19 -20.80
N SER A 285 -7.72 -13.21 -20.80
CA SER A 285 -8.66 -13.53 -21.89
C SER A 285 -10.00 -12.79 -21.79
N GLY A 286 -10.19 -12.00 -20.76
CA GLY A 286 -11.39 -11.22 -20.50
C GLY A 286 -11.14 -10.32 -19.31
N LEU A 287 -12.07 -9.40 -19.02
CA LEU A 287 -11.97 -8.66 -17.78
C LEU A 287 -12.50 -9.50 -16.62
N PRO A 288 -11.81 -9.44 -15.48
CA PRO A 288 -12.25 -10.19 -14.32
C PRO A 288 -13.68 -9.77 -13.95
N GLU A 289 -14.50 -10.74 -13.59
CA GLU A 289 -15.90 -10.54 -13.21
C GLU A 289 -16.06 -9.57 -12.04
N HIS A 290 -14.99 -9.43 -11.26
CA HIS A 290 -14.86 -8.52 -10.10
C HIS A 290 -13.64 -7.63 -10.26
N ALA A 291 -13.61 -6.76 -11.27
CA ALA A 291 -12.57 -5.72 -11.36
C ALA A 291 -12.61 -4.84 -10.11
N PHE A 292 -11.62 -5.01 -9.26
CA PHE A 292 -11.65 -4.49 -7.90
C PHE A 292 -10.37 -3.71 -7.58
N TRP A 293 -10.41 -2.39 -7.68
CA TRP A 293 -9.31 -1.60 -7.12
C TRP A 293 -9.73 -0.30 -6.45
N LEU A 294 -10.93 0.21 -6.73
CA LEU A 294 -11.36 1.49 -6.19
C LEU A 294 -12.88 1.47 -5.97
N ASP A 295 -13.40 2.33 -5.10
CA ASP A 295 -14.81 2.63 -4.96
C ASP A 295 -15.43 2.94 -6.33
N GLY A 296 -16.72 2.81 -6.49
CA GLY A 296 -17.57 2.91 -7.69
C GLY A 296 -17.05 3.57 -8.99
N ASP A 297 -16.03 4.41 -8.87
CA ASP A 297 -15.38 5.07 -10.02
C ASP A 297 -14.51 4.10 -10.84
N TYR A 298 -13.81 3.16 -10.19
CA TYR A 298 -13.01 2.18 -10.92
C TYR A 298 -13.85 1.14 -11.64
N GLU A 299 -14.95 0.71 -11.08
CA GLU A 299 -15.93 -0.14 -11.78
C GLU A 299 -16.41 0.55 -13.05
N ARG A 300 -16.57 1.85 -12.99
CA ARG A 300 -16.95 2.69 -14.12
C ARG A 300 -15.84 2.81 -15.17
N TYR A 301 -14.58 3.01 -14.76
CA TYR A 301 -13.41 3.01 -15.65
C TYR A 301 -13.22 1.67 -16.32
N THR A 302 -13.34 0.59 -15.56
CA THR A 302 -13.25 -0.77 -16.08
C THR A 302 -14.35 -1.06 -17.10
N ARG A 303 -15.59 -0.64 -16.86
CA ARG A 303 -16.69 -0.78 -17.82
C ARG A 303 -16.45 0.02 -19.12
N LEU A 304 -15.82 1.20 -19.04
CA LEU A 304 -15.46 1.98 -20.23
C LEU A 304 -14.36 1.31 -21.06
N VAL A 305 -13.37 0.72 -20.39
CA VAL A 305 -12.32 -0.09 -21.04
C VAL A 305 -12.93 -1.33 -21.69
N LEU A 306 -13.89 -2.00 -21.03
CA LEU A 306 -14.65 -3.12 -21.56
C LEU A 306 -15.43 -2.78 -22.80
N ALA A 307 -16.22 -1.71 -22.74
CA ALA A 307 -17.06 -1.30 -23.86
C ALA A 307 -16.20 -1.02 -25.10
N SER A 308 -15.04 -0.39 -24.94
CA SER A 308 -14.12 -0.14 -26.05
C SER A 308 -13.42 -1.42 -26.56
N TRP A 309 -13.27 -2.44 -25.73
CA TRP A 309 -12.77 -3.74 -26.17
C TRP A 309 -13.81 -4.53 -26.98
N GLU A 310 -15.05 -4.61 -26.48
CA GLU A 310 -16.16 -5.28 -27.15
C GLU A 310 -16.51 -4.64 -28.52
N GLU A 311 -16.36 -3.32 -28.64
CA GLU A 311 -16.54 -2.59 -29.89
C GLU A 311 -15.42 -2.81 -30.93
N GLY A 312 -14.39 -3.59 -30.64
CA GLY A 312 -13.28 -3.92 -31.53
C GLY A 312 -12.32 -2.75 -31.79
N ASN A 313 -12.48 -1.65 -31.06
CA ASN A 313 -11.64 -0.43 -31.20
C ASN A 313 -10.30 -0.54 -30.49
N GLY A 314 -9.99 -1.70 -29.92
CA GLY A 314 -8.75 -1.99 -29.21
C GLY A 314 -8.50 -1.02 -28.04
N LEU A 315 -7.86 -1.48 -27.00
CA LEU A 315 -7.47 -0.66 -25.85
C LEU A 315 -6.65 0.59 -26.21
N ALA A 316 -6.00 0.63 -27.36
CA ALA A 316 -5.26 1.80 -27.86
C ALA A 316 -6.13 3.08 -27.94
N CYS A 317 -7.42 2.97 -28.22
CA CYS A 317 -8.35 4.11 -28.19
C CYS A 317 -8.76 4.51 -26.78
N ALA A 318 -8.81 3.54 -25.85
CA ALA A 318 -9.21 3.79 -24.46
C ALA A 318 -8.11 4.49 -23.65
N TYR A 319 -6.84 4.33 -24.03
CA TYR A 319 -5.67 4.89 -23.32
C TYR A 319 -5.07 6.12 -23.99
N GLY A 320 -5.67 6.64 -25.08
CA GLY A 320 -5.29 7.93 -25.63
C GLY A 320 -5.65 9.09 -24.69
N LYS A 321 -5.11 10.29 -24.96
CA LYS A 321 -5.43 11.52 -24.22
C LYS A 321 -6.94 11.75 -24.03
N ASP A 322 -7.76 11.27 -24.97
CA ASP A 322 -9.22 11.37 -24.92
C ASP A 322 -9.86 10.49 -23.84
N PHE A 323 -9.26 9.35 -23.50
CA PHE A 323 -9.73 8.50 -22.40
C PHE A 323 -9.55 9.21 -21.06
N TRP A 324 -8.34 9.67 -20.78
CA TRP A 324 -8.04 10.39 -19.54
C TRP A 324 -8.83 11.69 -19.40
N TYR A 325 -9.03 12.39 -20.52
CA TYR A 325 -9.88 13.58 -20.57
C TYR A 325 -11.34 13.23 -20.23
N LYS A 326 -11.90 12.17 -20.83
CA LYS A 326 -13.24 11.70 -20.53
C LYS A 326 -13.36 11.18 -19.10
N ALA A 327 -12.35 10.46 -18.62
CA ALA A 327 -12.27 9.98 -17.25
C ALA A 327 -12.26 11.16 -16.25
N ALA A 328 -11.41 12.15 -16.47
CA ALA A 328 -11.36 13.36 -15.65
C ALA A 328 -12.66 14.18 -15.69
N LEU A 329 -13.34 14.26 -16.84
CA LEU A 329 -14.66 14.89 -16.95
C LEU A 329 -15.73 14.15 -16.17
N LEU A 330 -15.69 12.81 -16.13
CA LEU A 330 -16.61 11.98 -15.38
C LEU A 330 -16.36 12.10 -13.87
N GLU A 331 -15.08 12.09 -13.46
CA GLU A 331 -14.66 12.32 -12.07
C GLU A 331 -15.13 13.70 -11.57
N ARG A 332 -14.91 14.74 -12.39
CA ARG A 332 -15.38 16.08 -12.08
C ARG A 332 -16.92 16.13 -11.93
N ALA A 333 -17.65 15.47 -12.83
CA ALA A 333 -19.11 15.41 -12.76
C ALA A 333 -19.63 14.62 -11.54
N ASP A 334 -18.85 13.62 -11.05
CA ASP A 334 -19.19 12.88 -9.84
C ASP A 334 -18.84 13.65 -8.57
N LEU A 335 -17.73 14.40 -8.58
CA LEU A 335 -17.39 15.34 -7.51
C LEU A 335 -18.45 16.44 -7.39
N GLU A 336 -18.91 17.00 -8.52
CA GLU A 336 -19.98 18.00 -8.54
C GLU A 336 -21.30 17.41 -8.00
N ARG A 337 -21.67 16.16 -8.37
CA ARG A 337 -22.83 15.45 -7.82
C ARG A 337 -22.71 15.16 -6.33
N SER A 338 -21.52 14.75 -5.89
CA SER A 338 -21.24 14.50 -4.48
C SER A 338 -21.31 15.77 -3.65
N ALA A 339 -20.79 16.88 -4.16
CA ALA A 339 -20.88 18.19 -3.54
C ALA A 339 -22.34 18.66 -3.45
N GLN A 340 -23.13 18.52 -4.53
CA GLN A 340 -24.56 18.85 -4.53
C GLN A 340 -25.34 18.02 -3.53
N ARG A 341 -25.01 16.72 -3.39
CA ARG A 341 -25.64 15.82 -2.43
C ARG A 341 -25.28 16.17 -0.98
N ALA A 342 -24.02 16.57 -0.75
CA ALA A 342 -23.58 17.06 0.56
C ALA A 342 -24.29 18.36 0.94
N ASP A 343 -24.43 19.31 0.00
CA ASP A 343 -25.16 20.56 0.20
C ASP A 343 -26.67 20.32 0.49
N GLU A 344 -27.26 19.34 -0.20
CA GLU A 344 -28.66 18.96 0.05
C GLU A 344 -28.86 18.33 1.44
N LEU A 345 -27.92 17.44 1.83
CA LEU A 345 -27.94 16.84 3.18
C LEU A 345 -27.71 17.89 4.25
N GLN A 346 -26.82 18.85 4.03
CA GLN A 346 -26.58 19.95 4.95
C GLN A 346 -27.86 20.82 5.11
N ARG A 347 -28.50 21.17 4.00
CA ARG A 347 -29.79 21.92 4.06
C ARG A 347 -30.85 21.17 4.83
N ARG A 348 -31.01 19.86 4.60
CA ARG A 348 -31.96 19.02 5.36
C ARG A 348 -31.63 18.97 6.85
N ALA A 349 -30.35 18.90 7.19
CA ALA A 349 -29.88 18.93 8.57
C ALA A 349 -30.22 20.30 9.23
N ASP A 350 -29.94 21.39 8.53
CA ASP A 350 -30.27 22.75 9.02
C ASP A 350 -31.77 22.97 9.18
N ASP A 351 -32.59 22.47 8.27
CA ASP A 351 -34.03 22.55 8.38
C ASP A 351 -34.57 21.72 9.54
N ALA A 352 -34.08 20.48 9.71
CA ALA A 352 -34.43 19.64 10.86
C ALA A 352 -34.00 20.27 12.20
N TRP A 353 -32.84 20.92 12.23
CA TRP A 353 -32.38 21.66 13.40
C TRP A 353 -33.28 22.85 13.71
N ARG A 354 -33.67 23.66 12.69
CA ARG A 354 -34.65 24.77 12.84
C ARG A 354 -35.99 24.30 13.34
N GLU A 355 -36.52 23.20 12.79
CA GLU A 355 -37.76 22.59 13.24
C GLU A 355 -37.71 22.15 14.70
N THR A 356 -36.56 21.55 15.11
CA THR A 356 -36.31 21.16 16.50
C THR A 356 -36.27 22.37 17.43
N GLU A 357 -35.63 23.46 17.03
CA GLU A 357 -35.60 24.71 17.82
C GLU A 357 -36.98 25.39 17.92
N LEU A 358 -37.77 25.38 16.84
CA LEU A 358 -39.14 25.85 16.88
C LEU A 358 -40.01 25.03 17.83
N VAL A 359 -39.84 23.71 17.85
CA VAL A 359 -40.56 22.83 18.79
C VAL A 359 -40.11 23.09 20.23
N LYS A 360 -38.84 23.26 20.49
CA LYS A 360 -38.31 23.62 21.81
C LYS A 360 -38.82 24.97 22.28
N ALA A 361 -38.80 25.98 21.40
CA ALA A 361 -39.34 27.31 21.71
C ALA A 361 -40.86 27.26 22.02
N SER A 362 -41.62 26.49 21.23
CA SER A 362 -43.06 26.26 21.46
C SER A 362 -43.31 25.54 22.79
N LEU A 363 -42.53 24.52 23.13
CA LEU A 363 -42.62 23.81 24.41
C LEU A 363 -42.25 24.71 25.57
N SER A 364 -41.16 25.48 25.46
CA SER A 364 -40.73 26.44 26.49
C SER A 364 -41.80 27.52 26.70
N PHE A 365 -42.44 28.03 25.64
CA PHE A 365 -43.52 28.98 25.73
C PHE A 365 -44.77 28.39 26.42
N ARG A 366 -45.16 27.15 26.09
CA ARG A 366 -46.28 26.45 26.73
C ARG A 366 -46.01 26.17 28.20
N VAL A 367 -44.83 25.70 28.56
CA VAL A 367 -44.42 25.45 29.96
C VAL A 367 -44.38 26.78 30.72
N GLY A 368 -43.75 27.81 30.15
CA GLY A 368 -43.74 29.15 30.74
C GLY A 368 -45.11 29.74 30.97
N SER A 369 -46.03 29.62 30.01
CA SER A 369 -47.43 30.09 30.15
C SER A 369 -48.22 29.31 31.19
N THR A 370 -47.98 28.01 31.31
CA THR A 370 -48.63 27.13 32.29
C THR A 370 -48.15 27.41 33.73
N LEU A 371 -46.85 27.71 33.90
CA LEU A 371 -46.23 28.04 35.19
C LEU A 371 -46.57 29.47 35.66
N THR A 372 -46.79 30.43 34.75
CA THR A 372 -47.05 31.84 35.12
C THR A 372 -48.55 32.13 35.21
N ALA A 373 -49.46 31.30 34.67
CA ALA A 373 -50.89 31.46 34.77
C ALA A 373 -51.45 31.54 36.21
N PRO A 374 -50.98 30.80 37.21
CA PRO A 374 -51.40 30.89 38.58
C PRO A 374 -50.97 32.21 39.26
N ILE A 375 -49.77 32.72 38.91
CA ILE A 375 -49.22 33.92 39.50
C ILE A 375 -49.95 35.19 39.01
N ARG A 376 -50.45 35.22 37.82
CA ARG A 376 -51.19 36.32 37.24
C ARG A 376 -52.59 36.46 37.91
N LYS A 377 -53.24 35.35 38.29
CA LYS A 377 -54.46 35.32 39.02
C LYS A 377 -54.39 35.80 40.49
N LEU A 378 -53.20 35.76 41.05
CA LEU A 378 -52.87 36.25 42.41
C LEU A 378 -52.61 37.75 42.49
N ARG A 379 -52.30 38.41 41.38
CA ARG A 379 -52.07 39.85 41.28
C ARG A 379 -53.27 40.67 40.94
N GLU A 380 -54.38 40.05 40.53
CA GLU A 380 -55.68 40.70 40.20
C GLU A 380 -56.72 40.52 41.31
N ARG A 381 -56.35 40.09 42.50
CA ARG A 381 -57.14 40.12 43.76
C ARG A 381 -56.31 40.96 44.76
#